data_03eab2b86e5df751318c6d8221c9cd1b
#
_entry.id   03eab2b86e5df751318c6d8221c9cd1b
#
_cell.length_a   1.000
_cell.length_b   1.000
_cell.length_c   1.000
_cell.angle_alpha   90.00
_cell.angle_beta   90.00
_cell.angle_gamma   90.00
#
_symmetry.space_group_name_H-M   'P 1'
#
loop_
_entity.id
_entity.type
_entity.pdbx_description
1 polymer ?
#
loop_
_entity_poly.entity_id
_entity_poly.type
_entity_poly.pdbx_seq_one_letter_code
_entity_poly.pdbx_strand_id
1 'polypeptide(L)'
;LLDDCRVPASNLLGQRGEGGVIALATLDGGRIGIAAQAVGIARACLEECTAYATQRQQFGRPIRTFQATQWALADMATRIEASRLLMYRAAWLRDRGERCTAEAAVAKLIASETAMWAAHRAVQVFGGYGYIQDYPLERYFRDAKITEIYEGTSEILRLVIARGVLGSKGT
;
A
#
# COMPACT_ATOMS: atom_id res chain seq x y z
N LEU A 1 17.94 13.09 16.08
CA LEU A 1 19.32 13.43 16.44
C LEU A 1 19.59 12.83 17.82
N LEU A 2 20.73 12.12 17.99
CA LEU A 2 21.23 11.62 19.26
C LEU A 2 22.52 12.38 19.54
N ASP A 3 22.53 13.20 20.59
CA ASP A 3 23.67 14.00 20.99
C ASP A 3 24.11 13.56 22.40
N ASP A 4 25.33 13.04 22.52
CA ASP A 4 25.91 12.44 23.75
C ASP A 4 24.94 11.55 24.55
N CYS A 5 24.11 10.79 23.84
CA CYS A 5 23.10 9.89 24.42
C CYS A 5 23.77 8.60 24.88
N ARG A 6 24.02 8.49 26.20
CA ARG A 6 24.62 7.31 26.83
C ARG A 6 23.56 6.25 27.12
N VAL A 7 23.76 5.04 26.60
CA VAL A 7 22.90 3.88 26.83
C VAL A 7 23.73 2.71 27.39
N PRO A 8 23.15 1.85 28.24
CA PRO A 8 23.83 0.65 28.71
C PRO A 8 24.29 -0.23 27.56
N ALA A 9 25.47 -0.85 27.67
CA ALA A 9 25.98 -1.76 26.65
C ALA A 9 25.07 -2.98 26.43
N SER A 10 24.29 -3.39 27.45
CA SER A 10 23.29 -4.45 27.38
C SER A 10 22.12 -4.13 26.44
N ASN A 11 21.93 -2.86 26.04
CA ASN A 11 20.89 -2.47 25.08
C ASN A 11 21.33 -2.64 23.62
N LEU A 12 22.58 -3.12 23.38
CA LEU A 12 23.05 -3.41 22.04
C LEU A 12 22.20 -4.55 21.43
N LEU A 13 21.55 -4.28 20.32
CA LEU A 13 20.80 -5.26 19.54
C LEU A 13 21.75 -5.96 18.54
N GLY A 14 21.97 -7.25 18.70
CA GLY A 14 22.93 -8.02 17.90
C GLY A 14 24.39 -7.66 18.27
N GLN A 15 25.28 -7.71 17.29
CA GLN A 15 26.69 -7.42 17.45
C GLN A 15 27.10 -6.08 16.82
N ARG A 16 28.25 -5.55 17.22
CA ARG A 16 28.80 -4.33 16.60
C ARG A 16 29.02 -4.56 15.09
N GLY A 17 28.48 -3.63 14.27
CA GLY A 17 28.55 -3.70 12.81
C GLY A 17 27.34 -4.33 12.13
N GLU A 18 26.44 -5.00 12.87
CA GLU A 18 25.26 -5.69 12.28
C GLU A 18 24.04 -4.76 12.08
N GLY A 19 24.07 -3.52 12.56
CA GLY A 19 22.91 -2.62 12.54
C GLY A 19 22.28 -2.44 11.15
N GLY A 20 23.09 -2.35 10.10
CA GLY A 20 22.60 -2.27 8.73
C GLY A 20 21.84 -3.52 8.27
N VAL A 21 22.34 -4.71 8.63
CA VAL A 21 21.71 -5.98 8.29
C VAL A 21 20.38 -6.14 9.04
N ILE A 22 20.37 -5.81 10.33
CA ILE A 22 19.17 -5.86 11.19
C ILE A 22 18.10 -4.89 10.65
N ALA A 23 18.48 -3.66 10.33
CA ALA A 23 17.56 -2.67 9.77
C ALA A 23 16.94 -3.15 8.45
N LEU A 24 17.74 -3.68 7.51
CA LEU A 24 17.23 -4.19 6.23
C LEU A 24 16.32 -5.42 6.40
N ALA A 25 16.63 -6.32 7.34
CA ALA A 25 15.78 -7.48 7.63
C ALA A 25 14.41 -7.06 8.23
N THR A 26 14.39 -5.99 9.02
CA THR A 26 13.17 -5.43 9.59
C THR A 26 12.25 -4.85 8.50
N LEU A 27 12.81 -4.27 7.43
CA LEU A 27 12.05 -3.70 6.33
C LEU A 27 11.14 -4.71 5.59
N ASP A 28 11.51 -5.98 5.51
CA ASP A 28 10.66 -6.97 4.85
C ASP A 28 9.32 -7.13 5.57
N GLY A 29 9.33 -7.09 6.91
CA GLY A 29 8.11 -7.06 7.70
C GLY A 29 7.33 -5.76 7.60
N GLY A 30 8.04 -4.64 7.63
CA GLY A 30 7.46 -3.32 7.44
C GLY A 30 6.73 -3.21 6.11
N ARG A 31 7.33 -3.68 5.01
CA ARG A 31 6.73 -3.67 3.66
C ARG A 31 5.41 -4.45 3.60
N ILE A 32 5.31 -5.60 4.26
CA ILE A 32 4.05 -6.37 4.36
C ILE A 32 3.00 -5.57 5.13
N GLY A 33 3.37 -4.93 6.24
CA GLY A 33 2.50 -4.06 7.02
C GLY A 33 1.95 -2.88 6.21
N ILE A 34 2.83 -2.20 5.43
CA ILE A 34 2.41 -1.11 4.56
C ILE A 34 1.53 -1.60 3.39
N ALA A 35 1.80 -2.78 2.84
CA ALA A 35 0.91 -3.39 1.85
C ALA A 35 -0.49 -3.62 2.43
N ALA A 36 -0.60 -4.10 3.68
CA ALA A 36 -1.88 -4.28 4.35
C ALA A 36 -2.60 -2.95 4.60
N GLN A 37 -1.89 -1.91 5.04
CA GLN A 37 -2.43 -0.56 5.19
C GLN A 37 -2.97 -0.02 3.84
N ALA A 38 -2.19 -0.13 2.78
CA ALA A 38 -2.57 0.33 1.45
C ALA A 38 -3.82 -0.39 0.91
N VAL A 39 -3.90 -1.73 1.07
CA VAL A 39 -5.10 -2.52 0.75
C VAL A 39 -6.30 -2.05 1.57
N GLY A 40 -6.11 -1.71 2.85
CA GLY A 40 -7.15 -1.16 3.73
C GLY A 40 -7.70 0.18 3.22
N ILE A 41 -6.83 1.10 2.81
CA ILE A 41 -7.22 2.40 2.23
C ILE A 41 -7.99 2.19 0.92
N ALA A 42 -7.47 1.35 0.02
CA ALA A 42 -8.12 1.07 -1.26
C ALA A 42 -9.52 0.45 -1.06
N ARG A 43 -9.65 -0.47 -0.09
CA ARG A 43 -10.93 -1.09 0.28
C ARG A 43 -11.92 -0.05 0.81
N ALA A 44 -11.50 0.83 1.71
CA ALA A 44 -12.33 1.92 2.23
C ALA A 44 -12.83 2.82 1.08
N CYS A 45 -11.97 3.15 0.11
CA CYS A 45 -12.38 3.90 -1.08
C CYS A 45 -13.47 3.18 -1.88
N LEU A 46 -13.37 1.86 -2.07
CA LEU A 46 -14.38 1.06 -2.78
C LEU A 46 -15.71 1.01 -2.01
N GLU A 47 -15.66 0.82 -0.69
CA GLU A 47 -16.85 0.78 0.18
C GLU A 47 -17.62 2.11 0.13
N GLU A 48 -16.91 3.24 0.28
CA GLU A 48 -17.50 4.58 0.18
C GLU A 48 -18.10 4.83 -1.21
N CYS A 49 -17.37 4.51 -2.28
CA CYS A 49 -17.87 4.69 -3.64
C CYS A 49 -19.11 3.84 -3.93
N THR A 50 -19.18 2.63 -3.41
CA THR A 50 -20.32 1.73 -3.59
C THR A 50 -21.57 2.27 -2.89
N ALA A 51 -21.40 2.74 -1.65
CA ALA A 51 -22.47 3.35 -0.88
C ALA A 51 -22.97 4.64 -1.56
N TYR A 52 -22.05 5.53 -1.91
CA TYR A 52 -22.39 6.80 -2.57
C TYR A 52 -23.06 6.59 -3.93
N ALA A 53 -22.54 5.69 -4.76
CA ALA A 53 -23.09 5.41 -6.09
C ALA A 53 -24.52 4.84 -6.03
N THR A 54 -24.89 4.21 -4.92
CA THR A 54 -26.24 3.69 -4.68
C THR A 54 -27.23 4.80 -4.32
N GLN A 55 -26.78 5.81 -3.60
CA GLN A 55 -27.63 6.91 -3.08
C GLN A 55 -27.66 8.11 -4.03
N ARG A 56 -26.52 8.47 -4.63
CA ARG A 56 -26.39 9.63 -5.49
C ARG A 56 -27.14 9.45 -6.79
N GLN A 57 -27.99 10.42 -7.10
CA GLN A 57 -28.76 10.44 -8.35
C GLN A 57 -28.25 11.54 -9.29
N GLN A 58 -28.19 11.24 -10.57
CA GLN A 58 -27.99 12.17 -11.68
C GLN A 58 -28.77 11.68 -12.89
N PHE A 59 -29.26 12.59 -13.71
CA PHE A 59 -30.08 12.28 -14.89
C PHE A 59 -31.27 11.37 -14.55
N GLY A 60 -31.91 11.60 -13.38
CA GLY A 60 -33.11 10.89 -12.92
C GLY A 60 -32.91 9.47 -12.42
N ARG A 61 -31.65 9.01 -12.19
CA ARG A 61 -31.34 7.66 -11.69
C ARG A 61 -30.08 7.60 -10.86
N PRO A 62 -29.91 6.58 -9.98
CA PRO A 62 -28.68 6.38 -9.22
C PRO A 62 -27.46 6.22 -10.12
N ILE A 63 -26.31 6.82 -9.75
CA ILE A 63 -25.10 6.79 -10.60
C ILE A 63 -24.52 5.39 -10.76
N ARG A 64 -24.83 4.44 -9.87
CA ARG A 64 -24.46 3.01 -10.00
C ARG A 64 -25.01 2.36 -11.28
N THR A 65 -26.02 2.94 -11.93
CA THR A 65 -26.60 2.42 -13.17
C THR A 65 -25.84 2.83 -14.43
N PHE A 66 -24.86 3.73 -14.30
CA PHE A 66 -24.01 4.13 -15.43
C PHE A 66 -22.81 3.22 -15.56
N GLN A 67 -22.53 2.74 -16.79
CA GLN A 67 -21.41 1.84 -17.05
C GLN A 67 -20.07 2.39 -16.61
N ALA A 68 -19.80 3.70 -16.79
CA ALA A 68 -18.57 4.33 -16.36
C ALA A 68 -18.32 4.18 -14.83
N THR A 69 -19.39 4.29 -14.02
CA THR A 69 -19.33 4.06 -12.57
C THR A 69 -19.08 2.57 -12.26
N GLN A 70 -19.79 1.68 -12.97
CA GLN A 70 -19.64 0.22 -12.79
C GLN A 70 -18.22 -0.23 -13.11
N TRP A 71 -17.63 0.25 -14.19
CA TRP A 71 -16.24 -0.04 -14.57
C TRP A 71 -15.24 0.45 -13.51
N ALA A 72 -15.43 1.66 -13.00
CA ALA A 72 -14.55 2.18 -11.95
C ALA A 72 -14.59 1.31 -10.69
N LEU A 73 -15.77 0.86 -10.26
CA LEU A 73 -15.94 -0.03 -9.10
C LEU A 73 -15.37 -1.43 -9.36
N ALA A 74 -15.57 -1.98 -10.56
CA ALA A 74 -15.04 -3.29 -10.95
C ALA A 74 -13.50 -3.27 -10.99
N ASP A 75 -12.90 -2.24 -11.55
CA ASP A 75 -11.45 -2.05 -11.60
C ASP A 75 -10.86 -1.91 -10.20
N MET A 76 -11.53 -1.14 -9.30
CA MET A 76 -11.12 -1.05 -7.90
C MET A 76 -11.13 -2.42 -7.23
N ALA A 77 -12.23 -3.16 -7.33
CA ALA A 77 -12.39 -4.48 -6.72
C ALA A 77 -11.30 -5.45 -7.20
N THR A 78 -11.06 -5.49 -8.51
CA THR A 78 -10.06 -6.38 -9.13
C THR A 78 -8.63 -6.07 -8.63
N ARG A 79 -8.24 -4.79 -8.62
CA ARG A 79 -6.91 -4.36 -8.17
C ARG A 79 -6.70 -4.61 -6.68
N ILE A 80 -7.72 -4.36 -5.86
CA ILE A 80 -7.68 -4.61 -4.41
C ILE A 80 -7.48 -6.09 -4.13
N GLU A 81 -8.21 -6.98 -4.83
CA GLU A 81 -8.09 -8.42 -4.63
C GLU A 81 -6.70 -8.93 -5.05
N ALA A 82 -6.19 -8.50 -6.19
CA ALA A 82 -4.85 -8.84 -6.65
C ALA A 82 -3.78 -8.38 -5.62
N SER A 83 -3.89 -7.16 -5.11
CA SER A 83 -2.97 -6.61 -4.09
C SER A 83 -3.05 -7.39 -2.79
N ARG A 84 -4.26 -7.77 -2.36
CA ARG A 84 -4.51 -8.56 -1.15
C ARG A 84 -3.85 -9.94 -1.23
N LEU A 85 -4.02 -10.63 -2.35
CA LEU A 85 -3.42 -11.96 -2.56
C LEU A 85 -1.89 -11.90 -2.55
N LEU A 86 -1.28 -10.88 -3.16
CA LEU A 86 0.17 -10.67 -3.12
C LEU A 86 0.67 -10.41 -1.70
N MET A 87 -0.05 -9.58 -0.94
CA MET A 87 0.26 -9.30 0.46
C MET A 87 0.16 -10.56 1.33
N TYR A 88 -0.92 -11.35 1.18
CA TYR A 88 -1.06 -12.61 1.90
C TYR A 88 0.03 -13.62 1.54
N ARG A 89 0.43 -13.70 0.27
CA ARG A 89 1.55 -14.56 -0.15
C ARG A 89 2.84 -14.17 0.57
N ALA A 90 3.16 -12.89 0.63
CA ALA A 90 4.36 -12.42 1.32
C ALA A 90 4.30 -12.70 2.84
N ALA A 91 3.15 -12.48 3.47
CA ALA A 91 2.93 -12.78 4.89
C ALA A 91 3.07 -14.29 5.18
N TRP A 92 2.47 -15.14 4.34
CA TRP A 92 2.54 -16.59 4.48
C TRP A 92 3.97 -17.12 4.40
N LEU A 93 4.79 -16.62 3.45
CA LEU A 93 6.20 -17.00 3.35
C LEU A 93 6.98 -16.60 4.61
N ARG A 94 6.71 -15.41 5.13
CA ARG A 94 7.31 -14.91 6.36
C ARG A 94 6.96 -15.78 7.57
N ASP A 95 5.68 -16.15 7.71
CA ASP A 95 5.22 -17.01 8.82
C ASP A 95 5.89 -18.39 8.80
N ARG A 96 6.30 -18.86 7.63
CA ARG A 96 7.08 -20.09 7.45
C ARG A 96 8.58 -19.94 7.71
N GLY A 97 9.06 -18.74 8.01
CA GLY A 97 10.48 -18.44 8.13
C GLY A 97 11.24 -18.45 6.80
N GLU A 98 10.53 -18.41 5.68
CA GLU A 98 11.11 -18.36 4.34
C GLU A 98 11.52 -16.94 3.96
N ARG A 99 12.56 -16.81 3.14
CA ARG A 99 12.96 -15.51 2.61
C ARG A 99 11.89 -14.97 1.69
N CYS A 100 11.37 -13.76 1.99
CA CYS A 100 10.26 -13.15 1.27
C CYS A 100 10.56 -11.72 0.79
N THR A 101 11.84 -11.32 0.68
CA THR A 101 12.25 -9.95 0.34
C THR A 101 11.66 -9.46 -0.99
N ALA A 102 11.68 -10.30 -2.03
CA ALA A 102 11.12 -9.95 -3.34
C ALA A 102 9.58 -9.89 -3.30
N GLU A 103 8.94 -10.86 -2.65
CA GLU A 103 7.49 -10.92 -2.50
C GLU A 103 6.94 -9.75 -1.67
N ALA A 104 7.62 -9.40 -0.58
CA ALA A 104 7.27 -8.23 0.23
C ALA A 104 7.41 -6.91 -0.58
N ALA A 105 8.46 -6.80 -1.40
CA ALA A 105 8.63 -5.65 -2.28
C ALA A 105 7.54 -5.57 -3.36
N VAL A 106 7.19 -6.70 -4.00
CA VAL A 106 6.10 -6.78 -4.99
C VAL A 106 4.76 -6.42 -4.34
N ALA A 107 4.46 -7.01 -3.20
CA ALA A 107 3.20 -6.76 -2.48
C ALA A 107 3.05 -5.27 -2.13
N LYS A 108 4.09 -4.66 -1.56
CA LYS A 108 4.07 -3.24 -1.16
C LYS A 108 3.96 -2.32 -2.38
N LEU A 109 4.69 -2.59 -3.44
CA LEU A 109 4.66 -1.79 -4.67
C LEU A 109 3.24 -1.77 -5.27
N ILE A 110 2.68 -2.94 -5.52
CA ILE A 110 1.35 -3.06 -6.14
C ILE A 110 0.26 -2.51 -5.22
N ALA A 111 0.31 -2.80 -3.92
CA ALA A 111 -0.70 -2.33 -2.97
C ALA A 111 -0.70 -0.80 -2.85
N SER A 112 0.47 -0.15 -2.74
CA SER A 112 0.57 1.30 -2.62
C SER A 112 0.10 2.03 -3.90
N GLU A 113 0.50 1.55 -5.08
CA GLU A 113 0.02 2.11 -6.35
C GLU A 113 -1.49 1.88 -6.55
N THR A 114 -2.00 0.74 -6.10
CA THR A 114 -3.45 0.47 -6.09
C THR A 114 -4.19 1.41 -5.15
N ALA A 115 -3.67 1.68 -3.95
CA ALA A 115 -4.29 2.59 -3.00
C ALA A 115 -4.36 4.02 -3.56
N MET A 116 -3.28 4.51 -4.13
CA MET A 116 -3.24 5.83 -4.75
C MET A 116 -4.21 5.94 -5.93
N TRP A 117 -4.23 4.93 -6.80
CA TRP A 117 -5.14 4.86 -7.93
C TRP A 117 -6.61 4.79 -7.47
N ALA A 118 -6.93 3.96 -6.47
CA ALA A 118 -8.29 3.83 -5.93
C ALA A 118 -8.76 5.13 -5.27
N ALA A 119 -7.91 5.78 -4.48
CA ALA A 119 -8.23 7.05 -3.85
C ALA A 119 -8.48 8.16 -4.89
N HIS A 120 -7.65 8.23 -5.94
CA HIS A 120 -7.88 9.15 -7.06
C HIS A 120 -9.24 8.89 -7.74
N ARG A 121 -9.56 7.63 -8.02
CA ARG A 121 -10.85 7.25 -8.63
C ARG A 121 -12.02 7.54 -7.71
N ALA A 122 -11.86 7.33 -6.40
CA ALA A 122 -12.91 7.60 -5.42
C ALA A 122 -13.27 9.09 -5.37
N VAL A 123 -12.28 9.98 -5.33
CA VAL A 123 -12.52 11.42 -5.43
C VAL A 123 -13.27 11.75 -6.73
N GLN A 124 -12.91 11.13 -7.85
CA GLN A 124 -13.58 11.36 -9.13
C GLN A 124 -15.04 10.86 -9.13
N VAL A 125 -15.34 9.71 -8.52
CA VAL A 125 -16.71 9.18 -8.42
C VAL A 125 -17.61 10.10 -7.58
N PHE A 126 -17.06 10.69 -6.51
CA PHE A 126 -17.78 11.66 -5.69
C PHE A 126 -17.88 13.06 -6.32
N GLY A 127 -16.99 13.37 -7.27
CA GLY A 127 -16.90 14.71 -7.85
C GLY A 127 -16.53 15.76 -6.81
N GLY A 128 -17.18 16.92 -6.81
CA GLY A 128 -16.90 17.99 -5.85
C GLY A 128 -17.01 17.57 -4.38
N TYR A 129 -17.91 16.65 -4.06
CA TYR A 129 -18.05 16.10 -2.69
C TYR A 129 -16.86 15.26 -2.25
N GLY A 130 -16.10 14.66 -3.16
CA GLY A 130 -14.89 13.93 -2.82
C GLY A 130 -13.69 14.81 -2.49
N TYR A 131 -13.77 16.10 -2.81
CA TYR A 131 -12.71 17.08 -2.57
C TYR A 131 -12.83 17.83 -1.25
N ILE A 132 -14.01 17.88 -0.66
CA ILE A 132 -14.30 18.58 0.61
C ILE A 132 -14.15 17.63 1.81
N GLN A 133 -13.96 18.21 3.02
CA GLN A 133 -13.68 17.44 4.23
C GLN A 133 -14.91 16.75 4.85
N ASP A 134 -16.11 17.01 4.33
CA ASP A 134 -17.35 16.35 4.78
C ASP A 134 -17.37 14.85 4.46
N TYR A 135 -16.56 14.42 3.51
CA TYR A 135 -16.34 13.03 3.13
C TYR A 135 -14.87 12.64 3.30
N PRO A 136 -14.57 11.36 3.59
CA PRO A 136 -13.20 10.97 3.95
C PRO A 136 -12.24 10.84 2.76
N LEU A 137 -12.70 11.01 1.51
CA LEU A 137 -11.94 10.69 0.29
C LEU A 137 -10.70 11.57 0.11
N GLU A 138 -10.78 12.86 0.45
CA GLU A 138 -9.65 13.78 0.37
C GLU A 138 -8.52 13.35 1.33
N ARG A 139 -8.89 12.84 2.51
CA ARG A 139 -7.95 12.29 3.49
C ARG A 139 -7.35 10.98 2.98
N TYR A 140 -8.17 10.05 2.48
CA TYR A 140 -7.68 8.79 1.90
C TYR A 140 -6.70 9.03 0.76
N PHE A 141 -6.90 10.08 -0.05
CA PHE A 141 -5.97 10.47 -1.10
C PHE A 141 -4.60 10.86 -0.53
N ARG A 142 -4.57 11.68 0.54
CA ARG A 142 -3.34 12.07 1.21
C ARG A 142 -2.66 10.89 1.91
N ASP A 143 -3.45 10.06 2.59
CA ASP A 143 -2.96 8.88 3.32
C ASP A 143 -2.45 7.79 2.36
N ALA A 144 -3.06 7.63 1.18
CA ALA A 144 -2.57 6.70 0.16
C ALA A 144 -1.19 7.12 -0.36
N LYS A 145 -0.93 8.41 -0.54
CA LYS A 145 0.33 8.88 -1.13
C LYS A 145 1.55 8.50 -0.30
N ILE A 146 1.48 8.56 1.02
CA ILE A 146 2.64 8.21 1.86
C ILE A 146 3.04 6.75 1.73
N THR A 147 2.09 5.86 1.39
CA THR A 147 2.37 4.43 1.21
C THR A 147 3.30 4.14 0.03
N GLU A 148 3.42 5.03 -0.94
CA GLU A 148 4.39 4.93 -2.06
C GLU A 148 5.80 5.37 -1.66
N ILE A 149 5.97 6.07 -0.51
CA ILE A 149 7.21 6.75 -0.13
C ILE A 149 7.96 6.01 0.98
N TYR A 150 7.33 5.77 2.12
CA TYR A 150 8.01 5.15 3.26
C TYR A 150 8.19 3.64 3.10
N GLU A 151 9.04 3.02 3.95
CA GLU A 151 9.44 1.60 3.88
C GLU A 151 10.05 1.20 2.51
N GLY A 152 10.63 2.19 1.85
CA GLY A 152 11.19 2.11 0.50
C GLY A 152 10.25 2.68 -0.55
N THR A 153 10.74 3.69 -1.28
CA THR A 153 9.95 4.29 -2.36
C THR A 153 9.64 3.26 -3.46
N SER A 154 8.61 3.53 -4.27
CA SER A 154 8.25 2.66 -5.40
C SER A 154 9.43 2.37 -6.34
N GLU A 155 10.36 3.33 -6.50
CA GLU A 155 11.58 3.18 -7.30
C GLU A 155 12.56 2.19 -6.65
N ILE A 156 12.78 2.31 -5.33
CA ILE A 156 13.64 1.39 -4.58
C ILE A 156 13.09 -0.03 -4.60
N LEU A 157 11.77 -0.20 -4.47
CA LEU A 157 11.15 -1.52 -4.56
C LEU A 157 11.35 -2.16 -5.92
N ARG A 158 11.27 -1.39 -7.01
CA ARG A 158 11.59 -1.88 -8.36
C ARG A 158 13.02 -2.37 -8.48
N LEU A 159 13.98 -1.69 -7.84
CA LEU A 159 15.36 -2.18 -7.79
C LEU A 159 15.50 -3.49 -7.01
N VAL A 160 14.78 -3.62 -5.88
CA VAL A 160 14.78 -4.87 -5.09
C VAL A 160 14.21 -6.02 -5.93
N ILE A 161 13.09 -5.79 -6.61
CA ILE A 161 12.43 -6.78 -7.46
C ILE A 161 13.35 -7.17 -8.64
N ALA A 162 13.94 -6.18 -9.31
CA ALA A 162 14.83 -6.41 -10.45
C ALA A 162 16.05 -7.28 -10.07
N ARG A 163 16.64 -7.04 -8.90
CA ARG A 163 17.73 -7.90 -8.37
C ARG A 163 17.28 -9.35 -8.18
N GLY A 164 16.05 -9.56 -7.73
CA GLY A 164 15.46 -10.90 -7.60
C GLY A 164 15.28 -11.61 -8.95
N VAL A 165 14.81 -10.87 -9.96
CA VAL A 165 14.56 -11.39 -11.31
C VAL A 165 15.85 -11.67 -12.09
N LEU A 166 16.83 -10.77 -11.97
CA LEU A 166 18.09 -10.87 -12.73
C LEU A 166 19.09 -11.83 -12.12
N GLY A 167 18.86 -12.29 -10.89
CA GLY A 167 19.80 -13.10 -10.13
C GLY A 167 20.98 -12.22 -9.69
N SER A 168 21.13 -11.94 -8.42
CA SER A 168 22.22 -11.12 -7.90
C SER A 168 23.57 -11.82 -8.10
N LYS A 169 24.25 -11.55 -9.21
CA LYS A 169 25.70 -11.51 -9.23
C LYS A 169 26.06 -10.09 -8.80
N GLY A 170 26.69 -9.98 -7.62
CA GLY A 170 26.97 -8.72 -6.97
C GLY A 170 27.62 -7.69 -7.88
N THR A 171 27.16 -6.45 -7.78
CA THR A 171 27.92 -5.24 -7.98
C THR A 171 28.04 -4.56 -6.64
#